data_9fc2bf8aea4a3837bfc68b310396b57d
#
_entry.id   9fc2bf8aea4a3837bfc68b310396b57d
#
_cell.length_a   1.000
_cell.length_b   1.000
_cell.length_c   1.000
_cell.angle_alpha   90.00
_cell.angle_beta   90.00
_cell.angle_gamma   90.00
#
_symmetry.space_group_name_H-M   'P 1'
#
loop_
_entity.id
_entity.type
_entity.pdbx_description
1 polymer ?
#
loop_
_entity_poly.entity_id
_entity_poly.type
_entity_poly.pdbx_seq_one_letter_code
_entity_poly.pdbx_strand_id
1 'polypeptide(L)'
;MEMIQIKGFISSIGFSDGNRFVIGHWKESPIGEFGDIMWGTPDGEKILVAGNEQVADFVSAIYDFDRIQIENLHTSSDGKRTEAKAHNLDIEILGGLVGGILPTRPL
;
A
#
# COMPACT_ATOMS: atom_id res chain seq x y z
N MET A 1 -17.95 -4.35 18.45
CA MET A 1 -17.31 -4.18 17.14
C MET A 1 -15.94 -3.56 17.33
N GLU A 2 -14.93 -4.25 16.89
CA GLU A 2 -13.56 -3.75 17.01
C GLU A 2 -13.13 -3.03 15.75
N MET A 3 -12.39 -1.95 15.92
CA MET A 3 -11.75 -1.21 14.82
C MET A 3 -10.26 -1.53 14.85
N ILE A 4 -9.71 -1.81 13.68
CA ILE A 4 -8.27 -2.00 13.52
C ILE A 4 -7.64 -0.67 13.19
N GLN A 5 -6.53 -0.36 13.86
CA GLN A 5 -5.74 0.83 13.55
C GLN A 5 -4.35 0.44 13.08
N ILE A 6 -3.87 1.12 12.07
CA ILE A 6 -2.51 0.95 11.57
C ILE A 6 -1.83 2.31 11.50
N LYS A 7 -0.53 2.33 11.78
CA LYS A 7 0.28 3.55 11.78
C LYS A 7 1.39 3.48 10.76
N GLY A 8 1.53 4.50 9.97
CA GLY A 8 2.61 4.56 9.00
C GLY A 8 2.46 5.75 8.07
N PHE A 9 3.03 5.60 6.89
CA PHE A 9 3.03 6.63 5.87
C PHE A 9 2.33 6.13 4.62
N ILE A 10 1.57 7.03 4.00
CA ILE A 10 0.94 6.78 2.71
C ILE A 10 1.47 7.81 1.73
N SER A 11 1.84 7.35 0.56
CA SER A 11 2.28 8.22 -0.51
C SER A 11 1.62 7.78 -1.81
N SER A 12 1.14 8.73 -2.61
CA SER A 12 0.47 8.40 -3.85
C SER A 12 1.07 9.16 -5.02
N ILE A 13 1.02 8.54 -6.19
CA ILE A 13 1.48 9.16 -7.43
C ILE A 13 0.62 8.69 -8.59
N GLY A 14 0.28 9.63 -9.48
CA GLY A 14 -0.40 9.32 -10.73
C GLY A 14 0.52 9.62 -11.90
N PHE A 15 0.41 8.82 -12.95
CA PHE A 15 1.18 8.99 -14.17
C PHE A 15 0.27 9.42 -15.31
N SER A 16 0.87 10.05 -16.32
CA SER A 16 0.12 10.58 -17.47
C SER A 16 -0.58 9.51 -18.30
N ASP A 17 -0.14 8.25 -18.18
CA ASP A 17 -0.77 7.10 -18.86
C ASP A 17 -2.02 6.60 -18.14
N GLY A 18 -2.36 7.17 -16.99
CA GLY A 18 -3.54 6.78 -16.22
C GLY A 18 -3.28 5.80 -15.10
N ASN A 19 -2.06 5.29 -14.95
CA ASN A 19 -1.71 4.44 -13.82
C ASN A 19 -1.56 5.28 -12.56
N ARG A 20 -2.05 4.75 -11.43
CA ARG A 20 -1.96 5.39 -10.13
C ARG A 20 -1.50 4.38 -9.11
N PHE A 21 -0.62 4.81 -8.22
CA PHE A 21 -0.10 3.95 -7.15
C PHE A 21 -0.25 4.65 -5.82
N VAL A 22 -0.74 3.90 -4.83
CA VAL A 22 -0.76 4.32 -3.43
C VAL A 22 0.12 3.36 -2.68
N ILE A 23 1.20 3.88 -2.10
CA ILE A 23 2.16 3.06 -1.37
C ILE A 23 1.95 3.29 0.11
N GLY A 24 1.69 2.22 0.83
CA GLY A 24 1.64 2.23 2.28
C GLY A 24 2.90 1.61 2.85
N HIS A 25 3.50 2.29 3.83
CA HIS A 25 4.56 1.72 4.64
C HIS A 25 4.12 1.83 6.09
N TRP A 26 3.73 0.69 6.66
CA TRP A 26 3.07 0.63 7.95
C TRP A 26 4.03 0.12 9.01
N LYS A 27 4.40 0.99 9.94
CA LYS A 27 5.34 0.66 11.00
C LYS A 27 4.70 -0.13 12.12
N GLU A 28 3.41 0.06 12.35
CA GLU A 28 2.66 -0.65 13.38
C GLU A 28 1.35 -1.15 12.84
N SER A 29 1.07 -2.41 13.03
CA SER A 29 -0.19 -3.04 12.66
C SER A 29 -0.37 -4.34 13.45
N PRO A 30 -1.57 -4.95 13.40
CA PRO A 30 -1.79 -6.26 14.03
C PRO A 30 -0.90 -7.38 13.49
N ILE A 31 -0.36 -7.22 12.28
CA ILE A 31 0.53 -8.23 11.67
C ILE A 31 1.99 -7.78 11.64
N GLY A 32 2.33 -6.68 12.36
CA GLY A 32 3.68 -6.16 12.39
C GLY A 32 3.92 -5.10 11.34
N GLU A 33 5.19 -4.82 11.07
CA GLU A 33 5.59 -3.85 10.05
C GLU A 33 5.44 -4.46 8.66
N PHE A 34 4.84 -3.71 7.73
CA PHE A 34 4.70 -4.17 6.35
C PHE A 34 4.50 -3.00 5.39
N GLY A 35 4.66 -3.28 4.10
CA GLY A 35 4.30 -2.35 3.03
C GLY A 35 3.33 -2.98 2.06
N ASP A 36 2.61 -2.13 1.34
CA ASP A 36 1.72 -2.57 0.27
C ASP A 36 1.65 -1.51 -0.82
N ILE A 37 1.21 -1.93 -2.00
CA ILE A 37 0.92 -1.03 -3.11
C ILE A 37 -0.51 -1.27 -3.54
N MET A 38 -1.30 -0.20 -3.60
CA MET A 38 -2.62 -0.22 -4.22
C MET A 38 -2.48 0.43 -5.59
N TRP A 39 -2.70 -0.36 -6.63
CA TRP A 39 -2.48 0.07 -8.01
C TRP A 39 -3.81 0.22 -8.73
N GLY A 40 -4.08 1.42 -9.24
CA GLY A 40 -5.20 1.67 -10.14
C GLY A 40 -4.72 1.75 -11.57
N THR A 41 -5.24 0.86 -12.43
CA THR A 41 -4.87 0.85 -13.84
C THR A 41 -5.68 1.89 -14.63
N PRO A 42 -5.24 2.24 -15.86
CA PRO A 42 -6.02 3.14 -16.71
C PRO A 42 -7.44 2.65 -16.98
N ASP A 43 -7.66 1.33 -16.95
CA ASP A 43 -8.97 0.71 -17.18
C ASP A 43 -9.86 0.71 -15.95
N GLY A 44 -9.35 1.21 -14.82
CA GLY A 44 -10.12 1.22 -13.57
C GLY A 44 -10.00 -0.04 -12.73
N GLU A 45 -9.12 -0.98 -13.11
CA GLU A 45 -8.84 -2.16 -12.30
C GLU A 45 -8.08 -1.76 -11.04
N LYS A 46 -8.45 -2.36 -9.92
CA LYS A 46 -7.77 -2.14 -8.64
C LYS A 46 -6.97 -3.38 -8.28
N ILE A 47 -5.66 -3.22 -8.18
CA ILE A 47 -4.73 -4.32 -7.92
C ILE A 47 -4.02 -4.07 -6.60
N LEU A 48 -4.01 -5.08 -5.74
CA LEU A 48 -3.17 -5.06 -4.54
C LEU A 48 -1.86 -5.78 -4.85
N VAL A 49 -0.73 -5.13 -4.60
CA VAL A 49 0.57 -5.77 -4.62
C VAL A 49 1.03 -5.94 -3.17
N ALA A 50 1.22 -7.17 -2.76
CA ALA A 50 1.58 -7.53 -1.38
C ALA A 50 2.81 -8.42 -1.37
N GLY A 51 3.59 -8.36 -0.29
CA GLY A 51 4.82 -9.13 -0.17
C GLY A 51 4.62 -10.60 0.19
N ASN A 52 3.48 -10.95 0.74
CA ASN A 52 3.13 -12.32 1.10
C ASN A 52 1.63 -12.45 1.29
N GLU A 53 1.17 -13.68 1.51
CA GLU A 53 -0.26 -13.95 1.66
C GLU A 53 -0.85 -13.34 2.92
N GLN A 54 -0.09 -13.27 4.01
CA GLN A 54 -0.57 -12.68 5.25
C GLN A 54 -0.93 -11.20 5.06
N VAL A 55 -0.06 -10.45 4.38
CA VAL A 55 -0.32 -9.05 4.06
C VAL A 55 -1.51 -8.95 3.10
N ALA A 56 -1.56 -9.80 2.08
CA ALA A 56 -2.66 -9.79 1.12
C ALA A 56 -4.01 -10.04 1.80
N ASP A 57 -4.08 -11.01 2.69
CA ASP A 57 -5.30 -11.33 3.42
C ASP A 57 -5.71 -10.19 4.35
N PHE A 58 -4.75 -9.61 5.05
CA PHE A 58 -5.02 -8.51 5.97
C PHE A 58 -5.57 -7.28 5.23
N VAL A 59 -4.90 -6.86 4.16
CA VAL A 59 -5.28 -5.65 3.43
C VAL A 59 -6.58 -5.86 2.66
N SER A 60 -6.77 -7.04 2.05
CA SER A 60 -7.99 -7.33 1.30
C SER A 60 -9.21 -7.51 2.19
N ALA A 61 -9.03 -7.77 3.47
CA ALA A 61 -10.13 -7.78 4.44
C ALA A 61 -10.60 -6.35 4.77
N ILE A 62 -9.78 -5.34 4.49
CA ILE A 62 -10.07 -3.94 4.80
C ILE A 62 -10.56 -3.19 3.55
N TYR A 63 -9.95 -3.47 2.40
CA TYR A 63 -10.24 -2.81 1.13
C TYR A 63 -10.57 -3.83 0.05
N ASP A 64 -11.36 -3.42 -0.93
CA ASP A 64 -11.75 -4.27 -2.04
C ASP A 64 -10.79 -4.11 -3.21
N PHE A 65 -10.38 -5.23 -3.81
CA PHE A 65 -9.51 -5.26 -4.98
C PHE A 65 -10.08 -6.19 -6.03
N ASP A 66 -9.80 -5.89 -7.30
CA ASP A 66 -10.17 -6.76 -8.41
C ASP A 66 -9.17 -7.90 -8.57
N ARG A 67 -7.92 -7.66 -8.21
CA ARG A 67 -6.85 -8.65 -8.34
C ARG A 67 -5.81 -8.45 -7.25
N ILE A 68 -5.17 -9.55 -6.84
CA ILE A 68 -4.09 -9.54 -5.87
C ILE A 68 -2.86 -10.15 -6.52
N GLN A 69 -1.73 -9.44 -6.44
CA GLN A 69 -0.42 -9.94 -6.89
C GLN A 69 0.49 -10.05 -5.68
N ILE A 70 1.06 -11.23 -5.48
CA ILE A 70 2.06 -11.44 -4.42
C ILE A 70 3.42 -11.41 -5.09
N GLU A 71 4.23 -10.42 -4.69
CA GLU A 71 5.53 -10.15 -5.25
C GLU A 71 6.55 -9.97 -4.13
N ASN A 72 7.82 -10.07 -4.45
CA ASN A 72 8.87 -9.74 -3.48
C ASN A 72 8.92 -8.21 -3.34
N LEU A 73 8.10 -7.68 -2.42
CA LEU A 73 7.89 -6.25 -2.28
C LEU A 73 8.75 -5.69 -1.15
N HIS A 74 9.49 -4.64 -1.46
CA HIS A 74 10.21 -3.83 -0.48
C HIS A 74 9.67 -2.42 -0.49
N THR A 75 9.32 -1.90 0.68
CA THR A 75 8.92 -0.51 0.83
C THR A 75 9.78 0.14 1.91
N SER A 76 10.03 1.43 1.76
CA SER A 76 10.65 2.24 2.80
C SER A 76 10.12 3.66 2.74
N SER A 77 10.09 4.33 3.89
CA SER A 77 9.69 5.73 3.96
C SER A 77 10.32 6.37 5.19
N ASP A 78 10.86 7.57 5.00
CA ASP A 78 11.41 8.38 6.11
C ASP A 78 10.60 9.66 6.36
N GLY A 79 9.42 9.76 5.75
CA GLY A 79 8.59 10.96 5.84
C GLY A 79 8.86 11.99 4.75
N LYS A 80 9.93 11.84 3.98
CA LYS A 80 10.26 12.73 2.87
C LYS A 80 10.41 11.98 1.56
N ARG A 81 10.84 10.74 1.62
CA ARG A 81 11.07 9.90 0.47
C ARG A 81 10.43 8.55 0.71
N THR A 82 9.67 8.08 -0.25
CA THR A 82 9.06 6.75 -0.21
C THR A 82 9.54 5.98 -1.42
N GLU A 83 9.99 4.76 -1.19
CA GLU A 83 10.38 3.84 -2.24
C GLU A 83 9.56 2.57 -2.15
N ALA A 84 9.21 2.01 -3.29
CA ALA A 84 8.57 0.71 -3.37
C ALA A 84 9.16 -0.04 -4.55
N LYS A 85 9.64 -1.25 -4.29
CA LYS A 85 10.25 -2.11 -5.31
C LYS A 85 9.58 -3.47 -5.27
N ALA A 86 9.08 -3.89 -6.41
CA ALA A 86 8.53 -5.21 -6.65
C ALA A 86 9.02 -5.67 -8.02
N HIS A 87 8.69 -6.88 -8.43
CA HIS A 87 9.27 -7.51 -9.63
C HIS A 87 9.43 -6.56 -10.84
N ASN A 88 8.35 -5.92 -11.28
CA ASN A 88 8.38 -5.01 -12.42
C ASN A 88 8.05 -3.56 -12.04
N LEU A 89 8.09 -3.24 -10.75
CA LEU A 89 7.76 -1.92 -10.26
C LEU A 89 8.94 -1.36 -9.46
N ASP A 90 9.34 -0.15 -9.79
CA ASP A 90 10.34 0.59 -9.03
C ASP A 90 9.82 2.02 -8.94
N ILE A 91 9.26 2.36 -7.78
CA ILE A 91 8.57 3.62 -7.58
C ILE A 91 9.28 4.41 -6.49
N GLU A 92 9.57 5.66 -6.78
CA GLU A 92 10.14 6.59 -5.81
C GLU A 92 9.28 7.86 -5.79
N ILE A 93 8.89 8.29 -4.60
CA ILE A 93 8.11 9.50 -4.41
C ILE A 93 8.88 10.40 -3.45
N LEU A 94 9.13 11.63 -3.88
CA LEU A 94 9.84 12.64 -3.09
C LEU A 94 8.84 13.69 -2.61
N GLY A 95 8.82 13.94 -1.32
CA GLY A 95 7.92 14.92 -0.70
C GLY A 95 6.48 14.42 -0.64
N GLY A 96 5.58 15.28 -0.18
CA GLY A 96 4.14 15.02 -0.25
C GLY A 96 3.60 13.87 0.58
N LEU A 97 4.33 13.41 1.58
CA LEU A 97 3.89 12.28 2.38
C LEU A 97 2.85 12.70 3.42
N VAL A 98 1.86 11.85 3.60
CA VAL A 98 0.89 11.98 4.67
C VAL A 98 1.13 10.85 5.65
N GLY A 99 1.41 11.20 6.90
CA GLY A 99 1.58 10.22 7.97
C GLY A 99 0.41 10.24 8.92
N GLY A 100 0.25 9.18 9.68
CA GLY A 100 -0.77 9.16 10.71
C GLY A 100 -1.31 7.79 11.04
N ILE A 101 -2.47 7.79 11.67
CA ILE A 101 -3.23 6.60 12.00
C ILE A 101 -4.43 6.56 11.09
N LEU A 102 -4.59 5.47 10.37
CA LEU A 102 -5.77 5.28 9.52
C LEU A 102 -6.76 4.37 10.23
N PRO A 103 -7.98 4.85 10.46
CA PRO A 103 -9.05 3.96 10.91
C PRO A 103 -9.44 3.04 9.75
N THR A 104 -9.64 1.76 10.05
CA THR A 104 -10.02 0.77 9.06
C THR A 104 -11.44 0.28 9.32
N ARG A 105 -12.00 -0.44 8.33
CA ARG A 105 -13.32 -1.02 8.50
C ARG A 105 -13.32 -2.07 9.63
N PRO A 106 -14.43 -2.21 10.35
CA PRO A 106 -14.56 -3.31 11.31
C PRO A 106 -14.45 -4.65 10.58
N LEU A 107 -13.77 -5.57 11.20
CA LEU A 107 -13.64 -6.94 10.66
C LEU A 107 -14.70 -7.86 11.25
#